data_a27d853b99a03930345d98479fe8ff41
#
_entry.id   a27d853b99a03930345d98479fe8ff41
#
_cell.length_a   1.000
_cell.length_b   1.000
_cell.length_c   1.000
_cell.angle_alpha   90.00
_cell.angle_beta   90.00
_cell.angle_gamma   90.00
#
_symmetry.space_group_name_H-M   'P 1'
#
loop_
_entity.id
_entity.type
_entity.pdbx_description
1 polymer ?
#
loop_
_entity_poly.entity_id
_entity_poly.type
_entity_poly.pdbx_seq_one_letter_code
_entity_poly.pdbx_strand_id
1 'polypeptide(L)'
;MNNTEVDLVLTIPIAPAARRSAQTLSQQQTDPKIAKQVYLNALAVHCVNLYFQCMEIETDLAASGIWNPVVQKFMDVADLDVKDIGKLECRWLGSGQDFVSIPAEVRSDRIGYIAVEMTESLQEVKLLGFVQQTQQEKVELSELKSLDQLLEYLDELKPVNLSHWLQNVFDIGWHTVQTLFESKPELPFAFRSPQVLESSASVSGNRPIKRGKLLNLERG
;
A
#
# COMPACT_ATOMS: atom_id res chain seq x y z
N MET A 1 21.59 -15.19 -29.37
CA MET A 1 21.73 -15.73 -28.02
C MET A 1 20.43 -15.35 -27.33
N ASN A 2 19.49 -16.30 -27.29
CA ASN A 2 18.22 -16.09 -26.59
C ASN A 2 18.50 -16.20 -25.10
N ASN A 3 18.54 -15.07 -24.39
CA ASN A 3 18.35 -15.05 -22.96
C ASN A 3 16.91 -15.47 -22.71
N THR A 4 16.69 -16.74 -22.43
CA THR A 4 15.47 -17.19 -21.78
C THR A 4 15.58 -16.66 -20.35
N GLU A 5 15.05 -15.49 -20.11
CA GLU A 5 14.76 -15.00 -18.78
C GLU A 5 13.83 -16.04 -18.17
N VAL A 6 14.35 -16.82 -17.24
CA VAL A 6 13.56 -17.78 -16.48
C VAL A 6 12.70 -16.90 -15.58
N ASP A 7 11.43 -16.69 -15.97
CA ASP A 7 10.45 -16.06 -15.10
C ASP A 7 10.46 -16.80 -13.76
N LEU A 8 11.01 -16.16 -12.75
CA LEU A 8 11.20 -16.75 -11.43
C LEU A 8 9.85 -16.80 -10.73
N VAL A 9 9.11 -17.90 -10.93
CA VAL A 9 7.86 -18.15 -10.19
C VAL A 9 8.21 -18.31 -8.71
N LEU A 10 7.73 -17.40 -7.88
CA LEU A 10 7.99 -17.43 -6.45
C LEU A 10 6.95 -18.30 -5.73
N THR A 11 7.41 -19.33 -5.03
CA THR A 11 6.55 -20.21 -4.21
C THR A 11 6.57 -19.74 -2.76
N ILE A 12 5.38 -19.54 -2.18
CA ILE A 12 5.18 -19.06 -0.80
C ILE A 12 4.39 -20.10 0.01
N PRO A 13 4.90 -20.58 1.14
CA PRO A 13 4.15 -21.47 2.01
C PRO A 13 2.99 -20.72 2.69
N ILE A 14 1.82 -21.38 2.74
CA ILE A 14 0.65 -20.83 3.43
C ILE A 14 0.80 -21.05 4.94
N ALA A 15 0.98 -19.97 5.66
CA ALA A 15 1.11 -20.01 7.13
C ALA A 15 -0.15 -20.56 7.80
N PRO A 16 -0.02 -21.34 8.90
CA PRO A 16 -1.18 -21.86 9.62
C PRO A 16 -2.14 -20.77 10.14
N ALA A 17 -1.63 -19.60 10.46
CA ALA A 17 -2.45 -18.45 10.87
C ALA A 17 -3.32 -17.93 9.71
N ALA A 18 -2.76 -17.83 8.50
CA ALA A 18 -3.49 -17.44 7.29
C ALA A 18 -4.65 -18.41 6.98
N ARG A 19 -4.40 -19.73 7.11
CA ARG A 19 -5.45 -20.74 6.92
C ARG A 19 -6.57 -20.62 7.94
N ARG A 20 -6.24 -20.44 9.22
CA ARG A 20 -7.27 -20.25 10.27
C ARG A 20 -8.10 -19.00 10.02
N SER A 21 -7.46 -17.89 9.64
CA SER A 21 -8.14 -16.64 9.29
C SER A 21 -9.09 -16.85 8.11
N ALA A 22 -8.60 -17.40 7.00
CA ALA A 22 -9.40 -17.70 5.81
C ALA A 22 -10.57 -18.65 6.11
N GLN A 23 -10.34 -19.67 6.92
CA GLN A 23 -11.38 -20.61 7.35
C GLN A 23 -12.46 -19.94 8.18
N THR A 24 -12.09 -19.08 9.11
CA THR A 24 -13.05 -18.32 9.94
C THR A 24 -13.94 -17.44 9.08
N LEU A 25 -13.38 -16.75 8.07
CA LEU A 25 -14.14 -15.92 7.14
C LEU A 25 -15.09 -16.76 6.27
N SER A 26 -14.60 -17.85 5.71
CA SER A 26 -15.40 -18.72 4.84
C SER A 26 -16.59 -19.35 5.57
N GLN A 27 -16.42 -19.72 6.84
CA GLN A 27 -17.48 -20.28 7.69
C GLN A 27 -18.63 -19.31 7.98
N GLN A 28 -18.43 -18.01 7.78
CA GLN A 28 -19.49 -17.00 7.92
C GLN A 28 -20.42 -16.95 6.70
N GLN A 29 -20.04 -17.62 5.61
CA GLN A 29 -20.82 -17.64 4.38
C GLN A 29 -21.77 -18.85 4.36
N THR A 30 -23.02 -18.61 3.97
CA THR A 30 -24.04 -19.67 3.84
C THR A 30 -24.00 -20.39 2.48
N ASP A 31 -23.54 -19.69 1.43
CA ASP A 31 -23.35 -20.26 0.10
C ASP A 31 -21.97 -20.94 -0.01
N PRO A 32 -21.92 -22.24 -0.32
CA PRO A 32 -20.63 -22.95 -0.47
C PRO A 32 -19.70 -22.38 -1.53
N LYS A 33 -20.24 -21.79 -2.61
CA LYS A 33 -19.44 -21.16 -3.66
C LYS A 33 -18.78 -19.89 -3.16
N ILE A 34 -19.57 -19.03 -2.49
CA ILE A 34 -19.06 -17.82 -1.87
C ILE A 34 -18.08 -18.17 -0.76
N ALA A 35 -18.37 -19.16 0.08
CA ALA A 35 -17.44 -19.65 1.11
C ALA A 35 -16.09 -20.06 0.54
N LYS A 36 -16.08 -20.83 -0.56
CA LYS A 36 -14.84 -21.24 -1.25
C LYS A 36 -14.10 -20.03 -1.81
N GLN A 37 -14.80 -19.12 -2.47
CA GLN A 37 -14.22 -17.88 -3.02
C GLN A 37 -13.57 -17.03 -1.94
N VAL A 38 -14.28 -16.76 -0.85
CA VAL A 38 -13.78 -15.98 0.31
C VAL A 38 -12.55 -16.66 0.92
N TYR A 39 -12.56 -17.99 1.04
CA TYR A 39 -11.41 -18.74 1.54
C TYR A 39 -10.17 -18.54 0.68
N LEU A 40 -10.29 -18.70 -0.65
CA LEU A 40 -9.18 -18.58 -1.59
C LEU A 40 -8.69 -17.13 -1.72
N ASN A 41 -9.62 -16.17 -1.74
CA ASN A 41 -9.29 -14.74 -1.73
C ASN A 41 -8.48 -14.36 -0.48
N ALA A 42 -8.92 -14.81 0.70
CA ALA A 42 -8.21 -14.53 1.95
C ALA A 42 -6.81 -15.14 1.97
N LEU A 43 -6.65 -16.37 1.44
CA LEU A 43 -5.32 -16.99 1.31
C LEU A 43 -4.41 -16.19 0.37
N ALA A 44 -4.93 -15.76 -0.79
CA ALA A 44 -4.18 -14.94 -1.75
C ALA A 44 -3.69 -13.65 -1.11
N VAL A 45 -4.58 -12.90 -0.45
CA VAL A 45 -4.24 -11.65 0.25
C VAL A 45 -3.18 -11.88 1.33
N HIS A 46 -3.32 -12.91 2.14
CA HIS A 46 -2.31 -13.23 3.17
C HIS A 46 -0.94 -13.58 2.60
N CYS A 47 -0.88 -14.33 1.50
CA CYS A 47 0.39 -14.72 0.87
C CYS A 47 1.07 -13.53 0.20
N VAL A 48 0.33 -12.68 -0.50
CA VAL A 48 0.86 -11.45 -1.08
C VAL A 48 1.34 -10.48 0.01
N ASN A 49 0.57 -10.35 1.10
CA ASN A 49 0.99 -9.57 2.26
C ASN A 49 2.32 -10.07 2.85
N LEU A 50 2.48 -11.40 2.99
CA LEU A 50 3.74 -11.98 3.46
C LEU A 50 4.91 -11.68 2.50
N TYR A 51 4.67 -11.78 1.19
CA TYR A 51 5.66 -11.40 0.19
C TYR A 51 6.11 -9.95 0.35
N PHE A 52 5.17 -9.02 0.47
CA PHE A 52 5.47 -7.61 0.66
C PHE A 52 6.21 -7.32 1.97
N GLN A 53 5.85 -8.01 3.06
CA GLN A 53 6.60 -7.92 4.31
C GLN A 53 8.06 -8.36 4.15
N CYS A 54 8.32 -9.43 3.36
CA CYS A 54 9.69 -9.87 3.07
C CYS A 54 10.46 -8.86 2.20
N MET A 55 9.75 -8.07 1.38
CA MET A 55 10.30 -6.99 0.55
C MET A 55 10.31 -5.63 1.25
N GLU A 56 10.01 -5.58 2.56
CA GLU A 56 9.94 -4.35 3.36
C GLU A 56 8.94 -3.31 2.81
N ILE A 57 7.88 -3.78 2.11
CA ILE A 57 6.79 -2.95 1.62
C ILE A 57 5.70 -2.91 2.69
N GLU A 58 5.37 -1.70 3.16
CA GLU A 58 4.33 -1.51 4.16
C GLU A 58 2.93 -1.70 3.55
N THR A 59 2.11 -2.52 4.20
CA THR A 59 0.73 -2.82 3.81
C THR A 59 -0.21 -2.67 4.99
N ASP A 60 -1.47 -2.30 4.73
CA ASP A 60 -2.55 -2.38 5.71
C ASP A 60 -3.48 -3.56 5.39
N LEU A 61 -3.16 -4.70 5.97
CA LEU A 61 -3.99 -5.89 5.82
C LEU A 61 -5.39 -5.71 6.40
N ALA A 62 -5.55 -4.90 7.44
CA ALA A 62 -6.84 -4.69 8.10
C ALA A 62 -7.78 -3.81 7.26
N ALA A 63 -7.26 -2.94 6.40
CA ALA A 63 -8.02 -2.11 5.48
C ALA A 63 -8.56 -2.87 4.26
N SER A 64 -8.16 -4.14 4.06
CA SER A 64 -8.65 -4.97 2.95
C SER A 64 -10.16 -5.19 3.03
N GLY A 65 -10.84 -5.06 1.89
CA GLY A 65 -12.28 -5.34 1.75
C GLY A 65 -12.66 -6.78 2.03
N ILE A 66 -11.70 -7.72 1.99
CA ILE A 66 -11.94 -9.13 2.31
C ILE A 66 -12.45 -9.35 3.75
N TRP A 67 -12.19 -8.41 4.67
CA TRP A 67 -12.69 -8.51 6.05
C TRP A 67 -14.10 -7.93 6.23
N ASN A 68 -14.66 -7.29 5.20
CA ASN A 68 -16.00 -6.71 5.26
C ASN A 68 -17.06 -7.74 4.84
N PRO A 69 -17.97 -8.18 5.75
CA PRO A 69 -18.98 -9.21 5.43
C PRO A 69 -19.93 -8.81 4.31
N VAL A 70 -20.21 -7.51 4.15
CA VAL A 70 -21.08 -7.00 3.06
C VAL A 70 -20.36 -7.15 1.73
N VAL A 71 -19.08 -6.74 1.67
CA VAL A 71 -18.27 -6.89 0.45
C VAL A 71 -18.16 -8.35 0.06
N GLN A 72 -17.81 -9.24 0.98
CA GLN A 72 -17.70 -10.68 0.73
C GLN A 72 -18.97 -11.31 0.12
N LYS A 73 -20.14 -10.82 0.53
CA LYS A 73 -21.41 -11.39 0.09
C LYS A 73 -21.79 -11.00 -1.34
N PHE A 74 -21.39 -9.82 -1.79
CA PHE A 74 -21.87 -9.23 -3.05
C PHE A 74 -20.78 -9.00 -4.09
N MET A 75 -19.53 -9.08 -3.70
CA MET A 75 -18.39 -8.73 -4.55
C MET A 75 -17.27 -9.76 -4.44
N ASP A 76 -16.61 -10.03 -5.55
CA ASP A 76 -15.40 -10.86 -5.60
C ASP A 76 -14.16 -9.96 -5.44
N VAL A 77 -13.84 -9.62 -4.19
CA VAL A 77 -12.76 -8.70 -3.83
C VAL A 77 -11.68 -9.42 -3.01
N ALA A 78 -10.43 -9.19 -3.37
CA ALA A 78 -9.25 -9.70 -2.69
C ALA A 78 -8.15 -8.63 -2.66
N ASP A 79 -8.49 -7.44 -2.18
CA ASP A 79 -7.60 -6.28 -2.17
C ASP A 79 -6.61 -6.31 -0.99
N LEU A 80 -5.42 -5.78 -1.24
CA LEU A 80 -4.42 -5.45 -0.23
C LEU A 80 -4.06 -3.97 -0.37
N ASP A 81 -4.21 -3.22 0.71
CA ASP A 81 -3.83 -1.81 0.74
C ASP A 81 -2.31 -1.70 0.89
N VAL A 82 -1.65 -1.14 -0.12
CA VAL A 82 -0.22 -0.81 -0.08
C VAL A 82 -0.12 0.64 0.37
N LYS A 83 0.46 0.85 1.54
CA LYS A 83 0.49 2.14 2.24
C LYS A 83 1.02 3.26 1.36
N ASP A 84 0.32 4.39 1.35
CA ASP A 84 0.64 5.59 0.58
C ASP A 84 0.65 5.42 -0.96
N ILE A 85 0.30 4.23 -1.47
CA ILE A 85 0.30 3.92 -2.90
C ILE A 85 -1.10 3.62 -3.41
N GLY A 86 -1.82 2.71 -2.74
CA GLY A 86 -3.18 2.33 -3.12
C GLY A 86 -3.44 0.83 -3.03
N LYS A 87 -4.58 0.39 -3.59
CA LYS A 87 -5.05 -0.98 -3.47
C LYS A 87 -4.56 -1.85 -4.62
N LEU A 88 -3.90 -2.94 -4.29
CA LEU A 88 -3.55 -4.02 -5.20
C LEU A 88 -4.57 -5.17 -5.04
N GLU A 89 -5.06 -5.73 -6.14
CA GLU A 89 -6.00 -6.85 -6.10
C GLU A 89 -5.24 -8.18 -6.25
N CYS A 90 -5.46 -9.13 -5.34
CA CYS A 90 -4.81 -10.45 -5.30
C CYS A 90 -5.72 -11.49 -5.96
N ARG A 91 -5.52 -11.78 -7.25
CA ARG A 91 -6.39 -12.69 -7.99
C ARG A 91 -5.86 -14.10 -7.98
N TRP A 92 -6.60 -15.03 -7.38
CA TRP A 92 -6.25 -16.44 -7.40
C TRP A 92 -6.71 -17.12 -8.69
N LEU A 93 -5.98 -18.14 -9.08
CA LEU A 93 -6.32 -19.07 -10.15
C LEU A 93 -5.96 -20.51 -9.74
N GLY A 94 -6.66 -21.47 -10.31
CA GLY A 94 -6.36 -22.89 -10.12
C GLY A 94 -5.19 -23.33 -10.99
N SER A 95 -4.54 -24.41 -10.60
CA SER A 95 -3.46 -25.00 -11.40
C SER A 95 -3.94 -25.38 -12.81
N GLY A 96 -3.17 -24.98 -13.84
CA GLY A 96 -3.49 -25.23 -15.25
C GLY A 96 -4.49 -24.26 -15.87
N GLN A 97 -4.85 -23.16 -15.22
CA GLN A 97 -5.56 -22.07 -15.87
C GLN A 97 -4.57 -21.13 -16.56
N ASP A 98 -4.91 -20.68 -17.78
CA ASP A 98 -4.05 -19.87 -18.64
C ASP A 98 -4.34 -18.36 -18.54
N PHE A 99 -5.32 -17.96 -17.73
CA PHE A 99 -5.72 -16.56 -17.55
C PHE A 99 -6.15 -16.24 -16.13
N VAL A 100 -6.02 -14.98 -15.77
CA VAL A 100 -6.54 -14.37 -14.54
C VAL A 100 -7.86 -13.68 -14.84
N SER A 101 -8.91 -13.95 -14.05
CA SER A 101 -10.20 -13.26 -14.16
C SER A 101 -10.22 -12.01 -13.28
N ILE A 102 -10.62 -10.88 -13.87
CA ILE A 102 -10.73 -9.59 -13.19
C ILE A 102 -12.19 -9.15 -13.17
N PRO A 103 -12.88 -9.26 -12.03
CA PRO A 103 -14.27 -8.83 -11.88
C PRO A 103 -14.45 -7.34 -12.16
N ALA A 104 -15.64 -6.97 -12.68
CA ALA A 104 -15.92 -5.58 -13.05
C ALA A 104 -15.81 -4.60 -11.88
N GLU A 105 -16.21 -5.05 -10.69
CA GLU A 105 -16.25 -4.28 -9.45
C GLU A 105 -14.89 -3.84 -8.91
N VAL A 106 -13.79 -4.47 -9.38
CA VAL A 106 -12.43 -4.15 -8.91
C VAL A 106 -11.58 -3.46 -9.97
N ARG A 107 -12.15 -3.06 -11.14
CA ARG A 107 -11.36 -2.50 -12.24
C ARG A 107 -11.05 -1.01 -12.11
N SER A 108 -11.82 -0.27 -11.32
CA SER A 108 -11.76 1.20 -11.34
C SER A 108 -10.83 1.81 -10.29
N ASP A 109 -10.59 1.14 -9.17
CA ASP A 109 -9.91 1.68 -8.00
C ASP A 109 -8.70 0.86 -7.53
N ARG A 110 -8.12 0.06 -8.43
CA ARG A 110 -6.92 -0.74 -8.18
C ARG A 110 -5.73 -0.18 -8.93
N ILE A 111 -4.56 -0.22 -8.28
CA ILE A 111 -3.30 0.11 -8.94
C ILE A 111 -2.80 -1.02 -9.85
N GLY A 112 -3.27 -2.24 -9.62
CA GLY A 112 -2.91 -3.41 -10.40
C GLY A 112 -3.47 -4.70 -9.80
N TYR A 113 -3.12 -5.83 -10.44
CA TYR A 113 -3.59 -7.16 -10.08
C TYR A 113 -2.41 -8.11 -10.05
N ILE A 114 -2.26 -8.86 -8.95
CA ILE A 114 -1.23 -9.89 -8.81
C ILE A 114 -1.86 -11.27 -8.96
N ALA A 115 -1.27 -12.12 -9.80
CA ALA A 115 -1.72 -13.48 -10.08
C ALA A 115 -1.16 -14.46 -9.06
N VAL A 116 -2.04 -15.21 -8.39
CA VAL A 116 -1.71 -16.17 -7.33
C VAL A 116 -2.25 -17.55 -7.72
N GLU A 117 -1.38 -18.47 -8.16
CA GLU A 117 -1.77 -19.85 -8.43
C GLU A 117 -1.89 -20.63 -7.13
N MET A 118 -3.07 -21.21 -6.90
CA MET A 118 -3.33 -22.10 -5.77
C MET A 118 -2.93 -23.53 -6.14
N THR A 119 -2.00 -24.10 -5.36
CA THR A 119 -1.66 -25.53 -5.52
C THR A 119 -2.81 -26.42 -5.04
N GLU A 120 -2.93 -27.64 -5.59
CA GLU A 120 -3.99 -28.58 -5.19
C GLU A 120 -3.96 -28.92 -3.70
N SER A 121 -2.78 -29.00 -3.12
CA SER A 121 -2.59 -29.28 -1.69
C SER A 121 -2.97 -28.11 -0.77
N LEU A 122 -3.07 -26.90 -1.30
CA LEU A 122 -3.19 -25.66 -0.55
C LEU A 122 -2.14 -25.53 0.58
N GLN A 123 -0.94 -26.11 0.39
CA GLN A 123 0.19 -25.97 1.32
C GLN A 123 1.00 -24.72 1.00
N GLU A 124 1.00 -24.34 -0.26
CA GLU A 124 1.75 -23.23 -0.82
C GLU A 124 0.98 -22.59 -1.97
N VAL A 125 1.36 -21.38 -2.32
CA VAL A 125 0.90 -20.66 -3.52
C VAL A 125 2.09 -20.30 -4.36
N LYS A 126 1.85 -20.06 -5.66
CA LYS A 126 2.85 -19.48 -6.55
C LYS A 126 2.42 -18.08 -6.95
N LEU A 127 3.28 -17.11 -6.79
CA LEU A 127 3.10 -15.79 -7.36
C LEU A 127 3.64 -15.82 -8.79
N LEU A 128 2.74 -15.64 -9.76
CA LEU A 128 3.07 -15.79 -11.19
C LEU A 128 3.54 -14.48 -11.83
N GLY A 129 3.14 -13.37 -11.26
CA GLY A 129 3.42 -12.04 -11.79
C GLY A 129 2.28 -11.07 -11.55
N PHE A 130 2.33 -9.91 -12.19
CA PHE A 130 1.30 -8.89 -12.04
C PHE A 130 0.96 -8.22 -13.36
N VAL A 131 -0.18 -7.54 -13.41
CA VAL A 131 -0.55 -6.59 -14.44
C VAL A 131 -0.98 -5.27 -13.80
N GLN A 132 -0.62 -4.17 -14.42
CA GLN A 132 -1.07 -2.82 -14.03
C GLN A 132 -2.59 -2.70 -14.21
N GLN A 133 -3.17 -1.61 -13.73
CA GLN A 133 -4.60 -1.35 -13.90
C GLN A 133 -5.05 -1.59 -15.34
N THR A 134 -6.10 -2.40 -15.52
CA THR A 134 -6.66 -2.73 -16.81
C THR A 134 -8.18 -2.78 -16.75
N GLN A 135 -8.84 -2.60 -17.91
CA GLN A 135 -10.29 -2.77 -18.08
C GLN A 135 -10.68 -4.16 -18.63
N GLN A 136 -9.69 -5.00 -18.90
CA GLN A 136 -9.92 -6.36 -19.40
C GLN A 136 -10.60 -7.22 -18.33
N GLU A 137 -11.51 -8.08 -18.73
CA GLU A 137 -12.13 -9.09 -17.86
C GLU A 137 -11.20 -10.28 -17.60
N LYS A 138 -10.35 -10.58 -18.57
CA LYS A 138 -9.38 -11.68 -18.53
C LYS A 138 -8.03 -11.18 -19.00
N VAL A 139 -7.00 -11.58 -18.31
CA VAL A 139 -5.62 -11.31 -18.65
C VAL A 139 -4.90 -12.64 -18.81
N GLU A 140 -4.30 -12.89 -19.96
CA GLU A 140 -3.51 -14.09 -20.22
C GLU A 140 -2.25 -14.10 -19.35
N LEU A 141 -1.81 -15.29 -18.92
CA LEU A 141 -0.59 -15.38 -18.09
C LEU A 141 0.65 -14.87 -18.82
N SER A 142 0.66 -14.95 -20.15
CA SER A 142 1.72 -14.39 -21.01
C SER A 142 1.81 -12.86 -21.00
N GLU A 143 0.76 -12.16 -20.55
CA GLU A 143 0.72 -10.70 -20.43
C GLU A 143 1.21 -10.21 -19.06
N LEU A 144 1.43 -11.13 -18.11
CA LEU A 144 1.90 -10.78 -16.78
C LEU A 144 3.35 -10.29 -16.83
N LYS A 145 3.62 -9.24 -16.07
CA LYS A 145 4.96 -8.76 -15.80
C LYS A 145 5.54 -9.50 -14.59
N SER A 146 6.86 -9.54 -14.50
CA SER A 146 7.55 -10.20 -13.38
C SER A 146 7.30 -9.50 -12.04
N LEU A 147 7.59 -10.20 -10.94
CA LEU A 147 7.48 -9.61 -9.59
C LEU A 147 8.51 -8.49 -9.36
N ASP A 148 9.68 -8.55 -10.01
CA ASP A 148 10.67 -7.48 -9.94
C ASP A 148 10.13 -6.19 -10.57
N GLN A 149 9.46 -6.32 -11.72
CA GLN A 149 8.79 -5.19 -12.35
C GLN A 149 7.60 -4.67 -11.54
N LEU A 150 6.96 -5.52 -10.70
CA LEU A 150 5.97 -5.04 -9.72
C LEU A 150 6.63 -4.14 -8.68
N LEU A 151 7.79 -4.52 -8.14
CA LEU A 151 8.50 -3.70 -7.15
C LEU A 151 8.92 -2.35 -7.72
N GLU A 152 9.44 -2.33 -8.94
CA GLU A 152 9.77 -1.11 -9.68
C GLU A 152 8.53 -0.23 -9.88
N TYR A 153 7.43 -0.81 -10.32
CA TYR A 153 6.17 -0.10 -10.51
C TYR A 153 5.61 0.51 -9.21
N LEU A 154 5.67 -0.23 -8.10
CA LEU A 154 5.25 0.30 -6.81
C LEU A 154 6.14 1.45 -6.33
N ASP A 155 7.45 1.41 -6.64
CA ASP A 155 8.38 2.48 -6.31
C ASP A 155 8.09 3.75 -7.13
N GLU A 156 7.73 3.61 -8.41
CA GLU A 156 7.30 4.73 -9.26
C GLU A 156 6.00 5.40 -8.77
N LEU A 157 5.09 4.63 -8.15
CA LEU A 157 3.82 5.14 -7.63
C LEU A 157 3.95 5.84 -6.28
N LYS A 158 5.06 5.64 -5.57
CA LYS A 158 5.28 6.33 -4.28
C LYS A 158 5.24 7.84 -4.47
N PRO A 159 4.48 8.57 -3.64
CA PRO A 159 4.48 10.02 -3.69
C PRO A 159 5.91 10.53 -3.46
N VAL A 160 6.37 11.39 -4.36
CA VAL A 160 7.66 12.08 -4.18
C VAL A 160 7.57 12.84 -2.86
N ASN A 161 8.34 12.42 -1.87
CA ASN A 161 8.41 13.14 -0.60
C ASN A 161 9.15 14.47 -0.82
N LEU A 162 8.37 15.47 -1.25
CA LEU A 162 8.88 16.80 -1.60
C LEU A 162 9.68 17.44 -0.46
N SER A 163 9.34 17.13 0.79
CA SER A 163 10.08 17.61 1.96
C SER A 163 11.49 17.02 2.04
N HIS A 164 11.63 15.72 1.79
CA HIS A 164 12.92 15.04 1.77
C HIS A 164 13.78 15.49 0.57
N TRP A 165 13.14 15.65 -0.61
CA TRP A 165 13.83 16.19 -1.80
C TRP A 165 14.31 17.62 -1.58
N LEU A 166 13.46 18.49 -1.03
CA LEU A 166 13.84 19.86 -0.67
C LEU A 166 14.97 19.88 0.35
N GLN A 167 14.93 19.02 1.37
CA GLN A 167 15.97 18.94 2.39
C GLN A 167 17.32 18.53 1.77
N ASN A 168 17.32 17.53 0.89
CA ASN A 168 18.52 17.13 0.15
C ASN A 168 19.06 18.25 -0.76
N VAL A 169 18.16 18.97 -1.46
CA VAL A 169 18.56 20.12 -2.30
C VAL A 169 19.11 21.26 -1.45
N PHE A 170 18.51 21.54 -0.28
CA PHE A 170 19.02 22.54 0.65
C PHE A 170 20.37 22.12 1.25
N ASP A 171 20.55 20.89 1.62
CA ASP A 171 21.81 20.39 2.19
C ASP A 171 22.94 20.44 1.16
N ILE A 172 22.69 20.00 -0.09
CA ILE A 172 23.66 20.10 -1.19
C ILE A 172 23.97 21.58 -1.50
N GLY A 173 22.95 22.42 -1.59
CA GLY A 173 23.09 23.86 -1.82
C GLY A 173 23.86 24.54 -0.71
N TRP A 174 23.57 24.22 0.56
CA TRP A 174 24.25 24.79 1.72
C TRP A 174 25.72 24.38 1.80
N HIS A 175 26.02 23.11 1.57
CA HIS A 175 27.41 22.62 1.49
C HIS A 175 28.21 23.31 0.37
N THR A 176 27.59 23.52 -0.79
CA THR A 176 28.24 24.23 -1.92
C THR A 176 28.49 25.68 -1.58
N VAL A 177 27.53 26.35 -0.92
CA VAL A 177 27.70 27.73 -0.45
C VAL A 177 28.78 27.81 0.62
N GLN A 178 28.81 26.91 1.58
CA GLN A 178 29.80 26.90 2.66
C GLN A 178 31.23 26.69 2.13
N THR A 179 31.42 25.75 1.18
CA THR A 179 32.72 25.54 0.52
C THR A 179 33.18 26.74 -0.33
N LEU A 180 32.25 27.48 -0.93
CA LEU A 180 32.56 28.72 -1.65
C LEU A 180 32.98 29.84 -0.71
N PHE A 181 32.40 29.95 0.49
CA PHE A 181 32.80 30.92 1.52
C PHE A 181 34.12 30.56 2.18
N GLU A 182 34.40 29.29 2.42
CA GLU A 182 35.67 28.83 3.00
C GLU A 182 36.87 28.95 2.04
N SER A 183 36.60 28.88 0.72
CA SER A 183 37.64 29.00 -0.32
C SER A 183 38.02 30.42 -0.71
N LYS A 184 37.36 31.47 -0.15
CA LYS A 184 37.69 32.88 -0.37
C LYS A 184 37.84 33.63 0.94
N PRO A 185 39.05 33.67 1.56
CA PRO A 185 39.26 34.32 2.84
C PRO A 185 39.22 35.87 2.82
N GLU A 186 39.00 36.49 1.66
CA GLU A 186 39.02 37.96 1.56
C GLU A 186 37.78 38.54 0.87
N LEU A 187 36.61 38.43 1.49
CA LEU A 187 35.48 39.28 1.14
C LEU A 187 35.19 40.25 2.29
N PRO A 188 35.30 41.59 2.09
CA PRO A 188 35.16 42.56 3.15
C PRO A 188 33.70 42.95 3.45
N PHE A 189 32.80 42.06 3.48
CA PHE A 189 31.42 42.32 3.91
C PHE A 189 31.01 41.37 5.01
N ALA A 190 31.12 41.89 6.24
CA ALA A 190 30.50 41.32 7.41
C ALA A 190 28.97 41.29 7.20
N PHE A 191 28.41 40.17 6.79
CA PHE A 191 26.99 39.91 6.91
C PHE A 191 26.69 39.82 8.42
N ARG A 192 26.21 40.93 9.03
CA ARG A 192 25.61 40.90 10.35
C ARG A 192 24.39 39.98 10.26
N SER A 193 24.44 38.86 10.97
CA SER A 193 23.26 38.06 11.23
C SER A 193 22.13 38.95 11.72
N PRO A 194 20.89 38.81 11.19
CA PRO A 194 19.76 39.49 11.75
C PRO A 194 19.60 39.02 13.21
N GLN A 195 19.79 39.92 14.16
CA GLN A 195 19.46 39.67 15.55
C GLN A 195 17.96 39.39 15.60
N VAL A 196 17.61 38.20 16.05
CA VAL A 196 16.24 37.88 16.44
C VAL A 196 15.90 38.84 17.57
N LEU A 197 15.06 39.82 17.26
CA LEU A 197 14.44 40.71 18.27
C LEU A 197 13.51 39.85 19.11
N GLU A 198 13.99 39.40 20.26
CA GLU A 198 13.12 38.92 21.31
C GLU A 198 12.31 40.12 21.81
N SER A 199 11.08 40.29 21.29
CA SER A 199 10.11 41.20 21.84
C SER A 199 9.50 40.57 23.09
N SER A 200 10.06 40.88 24.22
CA SER A 200 9.43 40.74 25.53
C SER A 200 8.25 41.73 25.64
N ALA A 201 7.08 41.29 25.24
CA ALA A 201 5.84 42.02 25.58
C ALA A 201 5.13 41.29 26.71
N SER A 202 5.42 41.71 27.92
CA SER A 202 4.60 41.43 29.09
C SER A 202 3.28 42.19 28.94
N VAL A 203 2.18 41.51 28.69
CA VAL A 203 0.83 42.06 28.84
C VAL A 203 0.14 41.29 29.95
N SER A 204 0.20 41.94 31.13
CA SER A 204 -0.73 41.74 32.26
C SER A 204 -2.12 42.19 31.83
N GLY A 205 -3.12 41.30 31.87
CA GLY A 205 -4.50 41.61 31.54
C GLY A 205 -5.46 40.56 32.05
N ASN A 206 -5.67 40.55 33.37
CA ASN A 206 -6.77 39.81 34.03
C ASN A 206 -8.14 40.31 33.52
N ARG A 207 -8.93 39.46 32.88
CA ARG A 207 -10.39 39.65 32.78
C ARG A 207 -11.11 38.32 33.07
N PRO A 208 -12.10 38.34 33.99
CA PRO A 208 -12.83 37.13 34.38
C PRO A 208 -13.89 36.77 33.34
N ILE A 209 -13.89 35.50 32.93
CA ILE A 209 -14.91 34.93 32.05
C ILE A 209 -16.16 34.61 32.88
N LYS A 210 -17.27 35.26 32.53
CA LYS A 210 -18.61 34.99 33.07
C LYS A 210 -19.09 33.61 32.62
N ARG A 211 -19.45 32.76 33.59
CA ARG A 211 -20.20 31.50 33.37
C ARG A 211 -21.59 31.79 32.78
N GLY A 212 -21.82 31.36 31.58
CA GLY A 212 -23.14 31.25 30.93
C GLY A 212 -23.86 29.97 31.32
N LYS A 213 -25.13 30.12 31.66
CA LYS A 213 -26.06 29.09 32.13
C LYS A 213 -26.25 27.90 31.16
N LEU A 214 -26.26 26.72 31.75
CA LEU A 214 -26.89 25.52 31.15
C LEU A 214 -28.39 25.79 30.95
N LEU A 215 -28.88 25.56 29.75
CA LEU A 215 -30.30 25.37 29.46
C LEU A 215 -30.54 23.87 29.23
N ASN A 216 -31.21 23.23 30.17
CA ASN A 216 -31.89 21.96 30.01
C ASN A 216 -32.98 22.10 28.96
N LEU A 217 -33.01 21.21 28.00
CA LEU A 217 -34.21 20.90 27.23
C LEU A 217 -34.46 19.39 27.31
N GLU A 218 -35.38 19.06 28.20
CA GLU A 218 -36.07 17.77 28.22
C GLU A 218 -37.27 17.83 27.24
N ARG A 219 -37.52 16.66 26.65
CA ARG A 219 -38.82 16.14 26.11
C ARG A 219 -39.32 16.64 24.74
N GLY A 220 -39.51 15.62 23.93
CA GLY A 220 -40.35 15.56 22.75
C GLY A 220 -40.13 14.28 21.98
#